data_d7b4904ff593b74d82191a3edfde72b4
#
_entry.id   d7b4904ff593b74d82191a3edfde72b4
#
_cell.length_a   1.000
_cell.length_b   1.000
_cell.length_c   1.000
_cell.angle_alpha   90.00
_cell.angle_beta   90.00
_cell.angle_gamma   90.00
#
_symmetry.space_group_name_H-M   'P 1'
#
loop_
_entity.id
_entity.type
_entity.pdbx_description
1 polymer ?
#
loop_
_entity_poly.entity_id
_entity_poly.type
_entity_poly.pdbx_seq_one_letter_code
_entity_poly.pdbx_strand_id
1 'polypeptide(L)'
;AIDCVKAAHEGGAAWVVLCDTNGGALPSEVFEIVSAVHEAVPDARLGIHCHNDAGVAVANSLAAIRAGARQVQGTINGLGERCGNADLISLIPTLVLKLGYETSIAEENLPKLMQLSRMLDERLNRAPNPQAPYVGEAAFAHKGGLHASAAQKDPRTYEHVPPEKVGNSRQYLVSDQAGKSNMMARFAEFGIEVDAADPRLDKLIRVVKEREFDGWAFDSAEASFELLARRTLGEVPVSYTHLTL
;
A
#
# COMPACT_ATOMS: atom_id res chain seq x y z
N ALA A 1 -13.50 -25.78 22.65
CA ALA A 1 -13.32 -24.33 22.41
C ALA A 1 -14.51 -23.53 22.98
N ILE A 2 -15.77 -23.81 22.60
CA ILE A 2 -16.94 -23.04 23.07
C ILE A 2 -17.07 -23.04 24.60
N ASP A 3 -16.84 -24.18 25.28
CA ASP A 3 -16.92 -24.25 26.73
C ASP A 3 -15.86 -23.41 27.42
N CYS A 4 -14.67 -23.25 26.83
CA CYS A 4 -13.63 -22.34 27.33
C CYS A 4 -14.08 -20.87 27.20
N VAL A 5 -14.73 -20.51 26.08
CA VAL A 5 -15.27 -19.15 25.86
C VAL A 5 -16.38 -18.85 26.87
N LYS A 6 -17.29 -19.80 27.11
CA LYS A 6 -18.33 -19.68 28.13
C LYS A 6 -17.73 -19.45 29.51
N ALA A 7 -16.81 -20.30 29.92
CA ALA A 7 -16.16 -20.20 31.23
C ALA A 7 -15.40 -18.86 31.40
N ALA A 8 -14.73 -18.39 30.34
CA ALA A 8 -14.04 -17.12 30.38
C ALA A 8 -15.04 -15.95 30.51
N HIS A 9 -16.13 -15.97 29.77
CA HIS A 9 -17.19 -14.96 29.84
C HIS A 9 -17.87 -14.95 31.23
N GLU A 10 -18.26 -16.11 31.74
CA GLU A 10 -18.86 -16.29 33.06
C GLU A 10 -17.88 -15.87 34.18
N GLY A 11 -16.59 -16.08 33.97
CA GLY A 11 -15.52 -15.62 34.87
C GLY A 11 -15.29 -14.11 34.85
N GLY A 12 -15.99 -13.36 34.03
CA GLY A 12 -15.94 -11.89 33.96
C GLY A 12 -14.90 -11.32 32.99
N ALA A 13 -14.41 -12.10 32.00
CA ALA A 13 -13.53 -11.57 30.97
C ALA A 13 -14.22 -10.47 30.16
N ALA A 14 -13.60 -9.29 30.08
CA ALA A 14 -14.12 -8.17 29.30
C ALA A 14 -14.11 -8.44 27.78
N TRP A 15 -13.16 -9.21 27.31
CA TRP A 15 -13.00 -9.67 25.92
C TRP A 15 -12.55 -11.13 25.92
N VAL A 16 -13.06 -11.93 25.00
CA VAL A 16 -12.58 -13.28 24.71
C VAL A 16 -12.04 -13.29 23.30
N VAL A 17 -10.73 -13.49 23.17
CA VAL A 17 -10.03 -13.41 21.89
C VAL A 17 -9.77 -14.81 21.36
N LEU A 18 -10.30 -15.10 20.16
CA LEU A 18 -9.99 -16.33 19.43
C LEU A 18 -8.66 -16.16 18.70
N CYS A 19 -7.78 -17.17 18.79
CA CYS A 19 -6.44 -17.10 18.22
C CYS A 19 -6.24 -18.15 17.14
N ASP A 20 -5.96 -17.73 15.91
CA ASP A 20 -5.40 -18.58 14.87
C ASP A 20 -3.87 -18.63 15.07
N THR A 21 -3.45 -19.42 16.06
CA THR A 21 -2.06 -19.46 16.53
C THR A 21 -1.10 -20.07 15.50
N ASN A 22 -1.55 -21.03 14.71
CA ASN A 22 -0.71 -21.63 13.67
C ASN A 22 -0.76 -20.86 12.33
N GLY A 23 -1.70 -19.92 12.19
CA GLY A 23 -1.82 -19.06 11.01
C GLY A 23 -2.26 -19.79 9.73
N GLY A 24 -2.82 -20.99 9.87
CA GLY A 24 -3.21 -21.83 8.74
C GLY A 24 -4.69 -21.85 8.41
N ALA A 25 -5.55 -21.25 9.24
CA ALA A 25 -6.97 -21.18 8.98
C ALA A 25 -7.30 -20.34 7.74
N LEU A 26 -8.33 -20.73 6.98
CA LEU A 26 -8.82 -19.97 5.85
C LEU A 26 -9.96 -19.02 6.27
N PRO A 27 -10.22 -17.93 5.49
CA PRO A 27 -11.27 -16.97 5.86
C PRO A 27 -12.67 -17.58 6.06
N SER A 28 -13.03 -18.60 5.29
CA SER A 28 -14.30 -19.32 5.46
C SER A 28 -14.37 -20.07 6.79
N GLU A 29 -13.28 -20.75 7.17
CA GLU A 29 -13.20 -21.49 8.44
C GLU A 29 -13.26 -20.53 9.63
N VAL A 30 -12.53 -19.42 9.57
CA VAL A 30 -12.57 -18.38 10.61
C VAL A 30 -13.98 -17.81 10.74
N PHE A 31 -14.65 -17.53 9.63
CA PHE A 31 -16.05 -17.05 9.64
C PHE A 31 -16.98 -18.06 10.33
N GLU A 32 -16.90 -19.33 9.97
CA GLU A 32 -17.73 -20.41 10.55
C GLU A 32 -17.47 -20.59 12.06
N ILE A 33 -16.19 -20.64 12.47
CA ILE A 33 -15.80 -20.80 13.87
C ILE A 33 -16.29 -19.61 14.71
N VAL A 34 -16.03 -18.38 14.26
CA VAL A 34 -16.43 -17.18 15.02
C VAL A 34 -17.94 -17.05 15.07
N SER A 35 -18.67 -17.37 13.99
CA SER A 35 -20.14 -17.40 13.97
C SER A 35 -20.68 -18.39 14.99
N ALA A 36 -20.18 -19.63 14.99
CA ALA A 36 -20.61 -20.66 15.93
C ALA A 36 -20.34 -20.26 17.41
N VAL A 37 -19.20 -19.60 17.67
CA VAL A 37 -18.90 -19.09 19.02
C VAL A 37 -19.83 -17.94 19.38
N HIS A 38 -20.10 -17.01 18.47
CA HIS A 38 -21.00 -15.88 18.68
C HIS A 38 -22.45 -16.34 18.96
N GLU A 39 -22.94 -17.33 18.23
CA GLU A 39 -24.25 -17.95 18.45
C GLU A 39 -24.33 -18.65 19.81
N ALA A 40 -23.26 -19.35 20.22
CA ALA A 40 -23.22 -20.08 21.48
C ALA A 40 -23.09 -19.18 22.72
N VAL A 41 -22.48 -17.99 22.58
CA VAL A 41 -22.23 -17.04 23.66
C VAL A 41 -22.48 -15.61 23.15
N PRO A 42 -23.74 -15.24 22.87
CA PRO A 42 -24.07 -13.97 22.19
C PRO A 42 -23.69 -12.72 22.97
N ASP A 43 -23.65 -12.81 24.31
CA ASP A 43 -23.28 -11.70 25.18
C ASP A 43 -21.77 -11.51 25.35
N ALA A 44 -20.94 -12.47 24.91
CA ALA A 44 -19.50 -12.34 24.97
C ALA A 44 -18.98 -11.34 23.92
N ARG A 45 -18.10 -10.44 24.38
CA ARG A 45 -17.35 -9.56 23.47
C ARG A 45 -16.20 -10.35 22.83
N LEU A 46 -16.32 -10.67 21.55
CA LEU A 46 -15.35 -11.48 20.84
C LEU A 46 -14.28 -10.62 20.17
N GLY A 47 -13.03 -11.08 20.28
CA GLY A 47 -11.88 -10.60 19.51
C GLY A 47 -11.29 -11.70 18.64
N ILE A 48 -10.37 -11.29 17.78
CA ILE A 48 -9.62 -12.18 16.88
C ILE A 48 -8.14 -11.80 16.86
N HIS A 49 -7.26 -12.80 16.84
CA HIS A 49 -5.82 -12.67 16.68
C HIS A 49 -5.35 -13.70 15.66
N CYS A 50 -4.89 -13.25 14.48
CA CYS A 50 -4.49 -14.13 13.40
C CYS A 50 -2.99 -14.00 13.10
N HIS A 51 -2.29 -15.14 13.04
CA HIS A 51 -0.98 -15.24 12.41
C HIS A 51 -1.08 -15.35 10.90
N ASN A 52 0.01 -15.06 10.19
CA ASN A 52 0.02 -14.85 8.74
C ASN A 52 0.73 -15.95 7.95
N ASP A 53 0.82 -17.16 8.50
CA ASP A 53 1.60 -18.27 7.92
C ASP A 53 1.06 -18.71 6.55
N ALA A 54 -0.26 -18.68 6.37
CA ALA A 54 -0.91 -18.90 5.07
C ALA A 54 -1.06 -17.61 4.20
N GLY A 55 -0.54 -16.45 4.66
CA GLY A 55 -0.63 -15.18 3.95
C GLY A 55 -2.03 -14.53 3.96
N VAL A 56 -2.93 -14.96 4.84
CA VAL A 56 -4.34 -14.53 4.85
C VAL A 56 -4.81 -13.91 6.17
N ALA A 57 -3.90 -13.52 7.07
CA ALA A 57 -4.26 -13.01 8.39
C ALA A 57 -5.19 -11.78 8.35
N VAL A 58 -4.99 -10.86 7.41
CA VAL A 58 -5.89 -9.70 7.21
C VAL A 58 -7.26 -10.18 6.77
N ALA A 59 -7.35 -11.09 5.82
CA ALA A 59 -8.62 -11.65 5.33
C ALA A 59 -9.35 -12.42 6.44
N ASN A 60 -8.63 -13.19 7.25
CA ASN A 60 -9.15 -13.90 8.41
C ASN A 60 -9.73 -12.93 9.45
N SER A 61 -9.02 -11.83 9.74
CA SER A 61 -9.49 -10.79 10.66
C SER A 61 -10.78 -10.12 10.15
N LEU A 62 -10.87 -9.84 8.84
CA LEU A 62 -12.08 -9.29 8.22
C LEU A 62 -13.25 -10.30 8.28
N ALA A 63 -12.98 -11.59 8.05
CA ALA A 63 -13.98 -12.65 8.16
C ALA A 63 -14.53 -12.76 9.60
N ALA A 64 -13.65 -12.71 10.60
CA ALA A 64 -14.02 -12.71 12.01
C ALA A 64 -14.90 -11.51 12.40
N ILE A 65 -14.58 -10.30 11.92
CA ILE A 65 -15.39 -9.10 12.16
C ILE A 65 -16.80 -9.28 11.57
N ARG A 66 -16.90 -9.82 10.37
CA ARG A 66 -18.19 -10.09 9.72
C ARG A 66 -19.00 -11.15 10.47
N ALA A 67 -18.33 -12.08 11.14
CA ALA A 67 -18.95 -13.14 11.96
C ALA A 67 -19.30 -12.70 13.39
N GLY A 68 -18.99 -11.45 13.79
CA GLY A 68 -19.38 -10.94 15.10
C GLY A 68 -18.23 -10.46 16.01
N ALA A 69 -16.95 -10.68 15.66
CA ALA A 69 -15.83 -10.10 16.41
C ALA A 69 -15.85 -8.57 16.36
N ARG A 70 -15.49 -7.94 17.49
CA ARG A 70 -15.48 -6.47 17.65
C ARG A 70 -14.12 -5.93 18.13
N GLN A 71 -13.15 -6.81 18.31
CA GLN A 71 -11.76 -6.46 18.57
C GLN A 71 -10.85 -7.23 17.61
N VAL A 72 -9.85 -6.58 17.07
CA VAL A 72 -8.79 -7.22 16.30
C VAL A 72 -7.44 -6.91 16.94
N GLN A 73 -6.68 -7.95 17.17
CA GLN A 73 -5.28 -7.84 17.54
C GLN A 73 -4.42 -8.11 16.31
N GLY A 74 -3.56 -7.18 16.00
CA GLY A 74 -2.62 -7.24 14.89
C GLY A 74 -1.40 -6.39 15.21
N THR A 75 -0.53 -6.23 14.24
CA THR A 75 0.70 -5.46 14.42
C THR A 75 0.93 -4.50 13.27
N ILE A 76 1.68 -3.43 13.53
CA ILE A 76 2.11 -2.50 12.49
C ILE A 76 3.08 -3.24 11.56
N ASN A 77 2.87 -3.10 10.24
CA ASN A 77 3.63 -3.78 9.18
C ASN A 77 3.56 -5.33 9.29
N GLY A 78 2.56 -5.87 9.95
CA GLY A 78 2.38 -7.31 10.10
C GLY A 78 3.48 -8.01 10.87
N LEU A 79 4.28 -7.30 11.66
CA LEU A 79 5.39 -7.87 12.40
C LEU A 79 4.91 -8.91 13.41
N GLY A 80 5.70 -9.97 13.58
CA GLY A 80 5.39 -11.02 14.55
C GLY A 80 6.22 -12.25 14.32
N GLU A 81 5.91 -13.29 15.10
CA GLU A 81 6.61 -14.57 15.04
C GLU A 81 6.33 -15.27 13.69
N ARG A 82 7.31 -16.00 13.19
CA ARG A 82 7.30 -16.72 11.90
C ARG A 82 7.01 -15.76 10.72
N CYS A 83 5.80 -15.88 10.13
CA CYS A 83 5.36 -15.03 9.01
C CYS A 83 4.63 -13.74 9.46
N GLY A 84 4.57 -13.49 10.78
CA GLY A 84 3.96 -12.31 11.35
C GLY A 84 2.47 -12.48 11.71
N ASN A 85 1.81 -11.34 11.92
CA ASN A 85 0.43 -11.23 12.34
C ASN A 85 -0.41 -10.47 11.29
N ALA A 86 -1.70 -10.32 11.55
CA ALA A 86 -2.54 -9.44 10.74
C ALA A 86 -1.95 -8.01 10.73
N ASP A 87 -1.69 -7.50 9.53
CA ASP A 87 -1.12 -6.17 9.33
C ASP A 87 -2.18 -5.08 9.55
N LEU A 88 -2.02 -4.31 10.62
CA LEU A 88 -2.91 -3.20 10.95
C LEU A 88 -2.83 -2.05 9.93
N ILE A 89 -1.71 -1.89 9.24
CA ILE A 89 -1.55 -0.88 8.19
C ILE A 89 -2.51 -1.15 7.03
N SER A 90 -2.75 -2.42 6.72
CA SER A 90 -3.70 -2.83 5.68
C SER A 90 -5.14 -2.95 6.22
N LEU A 91 -5.29 -3.43 7.45
CA LEU A 91 -6.59 -3.75 8.03
C LEU A 91 -7.40 -2.49 8.38
N ILE A 92 -6.79 -1.50 9.05
CA ILE A 92 -7.48 -0.29 9.51
C ILE A 92 -8.11 0.49 8.34
N PRO A 93 -7.37 0.87 7.28
CA PRO A 93 -7.98 1.59 6.16
C PRO A 93 -9.00 0.74 5.39
N THR A 94 -8.83 -0.58 5.36
CA THR A 94 -9.83 -1.47 4.77
C THR A 94 -11.14 -1.44 5.54
N LEU A 95 -11.09 -1.48 6.88
CA LEU A 95 -12.30 -1.39 7.71
C LEU A 95 -13.01 -0.05 7.54
N VAL A 96 -12.26 1.05 7.58
CA VAL A 96 -12.82 2.40 7.53
C VAL A 96 -13.26 2.78 6.12
N LEU A 97 -12.36 2.70 5.13
CA LEU A 97 -12.57 3.25 3.79
C LEU A 97 -13.35 2.31 2.87
N LYS A 98 -13.29 0.99 3.08
CA LYS A 98 -13.94 0.00 2.22
C LYS A 98 -15.23 -0.55 2.81
N LEU A 99 -15.25 -0.76 4.11
CA LEU A 99 -16.36 -1.41 4.79
C LEU A 99 -17.22 -0.43 5.61
N GLY A 100 -16.76 0.81 5.80
CA GLY A 100 -17.51 1.85 6.52
C GLY A 100 -17.67 1.57 8.02
N TYR A 101 -16.77 0.77 8.61
CA TYR A 101 -16.80 0.53 10.04
C TYR A 101 -16.24 1.72 10.82
N GLU A 102 -16.91 2.06 11.90
CA GLU A 102 -16.32 2.93 12.91
C GLU A 102 -15.30 2.14 13.74
N THR A 103 -14.13 2.70 13.93
CA THR A 103 -13.03 2.12 14.71
C THR A 103 -12.56 3.11 15.77
N SER A 104 -11.68 2.65 16.68
CA SER A 104 -11.02 3.55 17.64
C SER A 104 -10.05 4.54 16.98
N ILE A 105 -9.74 4.33 15.70
CA ILE A 105 -8.92 5.23 14.86
C ILE A 105 -9.87 5.99 13.95
N ALA A 106 -10.01 7.29 14.18
CA ALA A 106 -10.83 8.16 13.33
C ALA A 106 -10.24 8.30 11.92
N GLU A 107 -11.11 8.48 10.90
CA GLU A 107 -10.70 8.56 9.49
C GLU A 107 -9.65 9.66 9.24
N GLU A 108 -9.77 10.80 9.93
CA GLU A 108 -8.80 11.90 9.82
C GLU A 108 -7.38 11.54 10.29
N ASN A 109 -7.20 10.43 10.99
CA ASN A 109 -5.90 9.94 11.42
C ASN A 109 -5.27 8.92 10.46
N LEU A 110 -6.01 8.40 9.48
CA LEU A 110 -5.49 7.45 8.50
C LEU A 110 -4.29 7.97 7.71
N PRO A 111 -4.18 9.27 7.36
CA PRO A 111 -2.97 9.79 6.70
C PRO A 111 -1.68 9.61 7.50
N LYS A 112 -1.75 9.36 8.81
CA LYS A 112 -0.58 9.09 9.65
C LYS A 112 -0.04 7.65 9.48
N LEU A 113 -0.77 6.76 8.82
CA LEU A 113 -0.40 5.33 8.68
C LEU A 113 0.93 5.17 7.95
N MET A 114 1.17 5.92 6.88
CA MET A 114 2.43 5.86 6.14
C MET A 114 3.62 6.28 7.02
N GLN A 115 3.48 7.38 7.76
CA GLN A 115 4.52 7.84 8.69
C GLN A 115 4.77 6.81 9.80
N LEU A 116 3.71 6.22 10.36
CA LEU A 116 3.79 5.19 11.40
C LEU A 116 4.53 3.94 10.89
N SER A 117 4.17 3.47 9.69
CA SER A 117 4.83 2.32 9.05
C SER A 117 6.33 2.56 8.87
N ARG A 118 6.69 3.71 8.27
CA ARG A 118 8.11 4.08 8.03
C ARG A 118 8.89 4.29 9.33
N MET A 119 8.29 4.94 10.32
CA MET A 119 8.92 5.14 11.63
C MET A 119 9.26 3.80 12.30
N LEU A 120 8.39 2.79 12.18
CA LEU A 120 8.68 1.48 12.75
C LEU A 120 9.83 0.79 12.00
N ASP A 121 9.85 0.82 10.67
CA ASP A 121 10.93 0.25 9.87
C ASP A 121 12.27 0.91 10.20
N GLU A 122 12.28 2.25 10.33
CA GLU A 122 13.47 3.01 10.75
C GLU A 122 13.97 2.57 12.14
N ARG A 123 13.05 2.43 13.13
CA ARG A 123 13.40 1.97 14.48
C ARG A 123 13.97 0.57 14.50
N LEU A 124 13.55 -0.27 13.56
CA LEU A 124 14.02 -1.65 13.41
C LEU A 124 15.22 -1.77 12.47
N ASN A 125 15.73 -0.64 11.93
CA ASN A 125 16.79 -0.60 10.93
C ASN A 125 16.48 -1.51 9.72
N ARG A 126 15.24 -1.42 9.22
CA ARG A 126 14.75 -2.14 8.04
C ARG A 126 14.43 -1.16 6.93
N ALA A 127 14.69 -1.55 5.68
CA ALA A 127 14.17 -0.81 4.54
C ALA A 127 12.64 -0.94 4.49
N PRO A 128 11.89 0.15 4.29
CA PRO A 128 10.45 0.08 4.05
C PRO A 128 10.12 -0.82 2.85
N ASN A 129 9.03 -1.58 2.95
CA ASN A 129 8.54 -2.34 1.81
C ASN A 129 7.87 -1.39 0.79
N PRO A 130 8.46 -1.17 -0.40
CA PRO A 130 7.89 -0.25 -1.38
C PRO A 130 6.55 -0.73 -1.94
N GLN A 131 6.23 -2.02 -1.82
CA GLN A 131 5.00 -2.63 -2.30
C GLN A 131 3.98 -2.88 -1.18
N ALA A 132 4.20 -2.32 0.03
CA ALA A 132 3.24 -2.47 1.12
C ALA A 132 1.88 -1.87 0.72
N PRO A 133 0.76 -2.60 0.91
CA PRO A 133 -0.56 -2.07 0.63
C PRO A 133 -0.79 -0.73 1.33
N TYR A 134 -1.45 0.21 0.67
CA TYR A 134 -1.77 1.58 1.12
C TYR A 134 -0.58 2.51 1.33
N VAL A 135 0.51 2.07 1.95
CA VAL A 135 1.58 2.96 2.45
C VAL A 135 2.90 2.81 1.71
N GLY A 136 3.08 1.76 0.90
CA GLY A 136 4.27 1.57 0.10
C GLY A 136 4.41 2.64 -0.98
N GLU A 137 5.62 2.97 -1.35
CA GLU A 137 5.92 3.97 -2.38
C GLU A 137 5.31 3.59 -3.73
N ALA A 138 5.30 2.30 -4.06
CA ALA A 138 4.72 1.78 -5.30
C ALA A 138 3.20 1.57 -5.24
N ALA A 139 2.54 1.72 -4.07
CA ALA A 139 1.13 1.39 -3.90
C ALA A 139 0.20 2.21 -4.82
N PHE A 140 0.61 3.43 -5.18
CA PHE A 140 -0.11 4.34 -6.08
C PHE A 140 0.79 4.84 -7.21
N ALA A 141 1.74 4.01 -7.64
CA ALA A 141 2.64 4.33 -8.73
C ALA A 141 2.16 3.72 -10.05
N HIS A 142 2.05 4.54 -11.09
CA HIS A 142 1.59 4.14 -12.42
C HIS A 142 2.76 4.13 -13.40
N LYS A 143 3.25 2.93 -13.76
CA LYS A 143 4.38 2.73 -14.67
C LYS A 143 3.95 2.67 -16.14
N GLY A 144 2.89 1.93 -16.44
CA GLY A 144 2.40 1.77 -17.81
C GLY A 144 1.68 3.01 -18.35
N GLY A 145 1.97 3.39 -19.60
CA GLY A 145 1.38 4.59 -20.22
C GLY A 145 -0.14 4.58 -20.28
N LEU A 146 -0.77 3.41 -20.50
CA LEU A 146 -2.22 3.25 -20.47
C LEU A 146 -2.79 3.50 -19.07
N HIS A 147 -2.14 2.96 -18.03
CA HIS A 147 -2.52 3.13 -16.63
C HIS A 147 -2.43 4.60 -16.22
N ALA A 148 -1.30 5.25 -16.53
CA ALA A 148 -1.10 6.67 -16.26
C ALA A 148 -2.16 7.54 -16.95
N SER A 149 -2.45 7.31 -18.22
CA SER A 149 -3.46 8.05 -18.98
C SER A 149 -4.86 7.84 -18.41
N ALA A 150 -5.22 6.64 -18.01
CA ALA A 150 -6.53 6.36 -17.42
C ALA A 150 -6.66 6.98 -16.02
N ALA A 151 -5.64 6.84 -15.16
CA ALA A 151 -5.63 7.43 -13.82
C ALA A 151 -5.67 8.97 -13.85
N GLN A 152 -5.09 9.62 -14.87
CA GLN A 152 -5.20 11.07 -15.06
C GLN A 152 -6.63 11.51 -15.42
N LYS A 153 -7.36 10.68 -16.16
CA LYS A 153 -8.77 10.98 -16.55
C LYS A 153 -9.75 10.68 -15.44
N ASP A 154 -9.60 9.52 -14.81
CA ASP A 154 -10.38 9.10 -13.65
C ASP A 154 -9.52 8.17 -12.78
N PRO A 155 -9.00 8.67 -11.65
CA PRO A 155 -8.17 7.86 -10.73
C PRO A 155 -8.83 6.56 -10.30
N ARG A 156 -10.16 6.52 -10.15
CA ARG A 156 -10.92 5.33 -9.72
C ARG A 156 -10.76 4.12 -10.64
N THR A 157 -10.24 4.31 -11.85
CA THR A 157 -9.96 3.20 -12.78
C THR A 157 -8.81 2.30 -12.31
N TYR A 158 -7.86 2.85 -11.55
CA TYR A 158 -6.67 2.13 -11.09
C TYR A 158 -6.37 2.29 -9.60
N GLU A 159 -7.04 3.22 -8.92
CA GLU A 159 -6.85 3.48 -7.50
C GLU A 159 -8.10 3.09 -6.72
N HIS A 160 -7.91 2.19 -5.78
CA HIS A 160 -9.02 1.66 -4.99
C HIS A 160 -9.44 2.60 -3.84
N VAL A 161 -8.60 3.56 -3.49
CA VAL A 161 -8.86 4.69 -2.58
C VAL A 161 -8.02 5.88 -3.03
N PRO A 162 -8.40 7.13 -2.71
CA PRO A 162 -7.53 8.28 -2.88
C PRO A 162 -6.26 8.12 -2.01
N PRO A 163 -5.04 8.25 -2.57
CA PRO A 163 -3.80 8.02 -1.82
C PRO A 163 -3.65 8.95 -0.60
N GLU A 164 -4.16 10.16 -0.67
CA GLU A 164 -4.11 11.16 0.40
C GLU A 164 -4.84 10.70 1.68
N LYS A 165 -5.85 9.83 1.53
CA LYS A 165 -6.59 9.26 2.66
C LYS A 165 -5.72 8.40 3.58
N VAL A 166 -4.59 7.92 3.08
CA VAL A 166 -3.66 7.06 3.83
C VAL A 166 -2.26 7.67 3.97
N GLY A 167 -2.11 8.95 3.61
CA GLY A 167 -0.86 9.70 3.70
C GLY A 167 0.13 9.43 2.57
N ASN A 168 -0.34 8.79 1.49
CA ASN A 168 0.44 8.51 0.30
C ASN A 168 0.17 9.54 -0.81
N SER A 169 0.86 9.41 -1.92
CA SER A 169 0.69 10.26 -3.11
C SER A 169 0.71 9.41 -4.37
N ARG A 170 0.04 9.90 -5.40
CA ARG A 170 0.10 9.31 -6.75
C ARG A 170 1.44 9.62 -7.38
N GLN A 171 2.02 8.63 -8.05
CA GLN A 171 3.27 8.79 -8.78
C GLN A 171 3.14 8.28 -10.22
N TYR A 172 3.76 8.99 -11.16
CA TYR A 172 3.86 8.57 -12.55
C TYR A 172 5.33 8.24 -12.84
N LEU A 173 5.62 6.95 -12.96
CA LEU A 173 7.00 6.49 -13.15
C LEU A 173 7.42 6.63 -14.62
N VAL A 174 8.70 6.94 -14.81
CA VAL A 174 9.34 6.93 -16.13
C VAL A 174 10.04 5.60 -16.31
N SER A 175 9.74 4.89 -17.40
CA SER A 175 10.34 3.61 -17.74
C SER A 175 10.18 3.30 -19.22
N ASP A 176 10.67 2.14 -19.64
CA ASP A 176 10.46 1.56 -20.98
C ASP A 176 8.97 1.41 -21.35
N GLN A 177 8.09 1.25 -20.35
CA GLN A 177 6.65 1.16 -20.52
C GLN A 177 5.95 2.53 -20.49
N ALA A 178 6.69 3.60 -20.17
CA ALA A 178 6.15 4.93 -20.11
C ALA A 178 5.75 5.47 -21.48
N GLY A 179 4.62 6.16 -21.54
CA GLY A 179 4.16 6.90 -22.71
C GLY A 179 4.27 8.41 -22.52
N LYS A 180 3.74 9.18 -23.49
CA LYS A 180 3.69 10.65 -23.39
C LYS A 180 3.01 11.15 -22.13
N SER A 181 1.95 10.46 -21.66
CA SER A 181 1.23 10.83 -20.42
C SER A 181 2.13 10.82 -19.19
N ASN A 182 2.99 9.81 -19.04
CA ASN A 182 3.95 9.74 -17.93
C ASN A 182 4.96 10.89 -18.02
N MET A 183 5.51 11.16 -19.22
CA MET A 183 6.46 12.25 -19.44
C MET A 183 5.84 13.61 -19.08
N MET A 184 4.62 13.88 -19.56
CA MET A 184 3.91 15.13 -19.29
C MET A 184 3.61 15.31 -17.79
N ALA A 185 3.22 14.23 -17.09
CA ALA A 185 2.98 14.29 -15.65
C ALA A 185 4.28 14.64 -14.89
N ARG A 186 5.41 13.98 -15.23
CA ARG A 186 6.71 14.28 -14.62
C ARG A 186 7.22 15.68 -14.96
N PHE A 187 6.96 16.17 -16.17
CA PHE A 187 7.33 17.53 -16.55
C PHE A 187 6.60 18.58 -15.71
N ALA A 188 5.31 18.36 -15.43
CA ALA A 188 4.54 19.24 -14.56
C ALA A 188 5.16 19.30 -13.13
N GLU A 189 5.64 18.17 -12.61
CA GLU A 189 6.32 18.12 -11.31
C GLU A 189 7.67 18.87 -11.31
N PHE A 190 8.41 18.84 -12.43
CA PHE A 190 9.69 19.54 -12.59
C PHE A 190 9.55 20.99 -13.07
N GLY A 191 8.34 21.48 -13.29
CA GLY A 191 8.10 22.81 -13.86
C GLY A 191 8.60 22.95 -15.30
N ILE A 192 8.61 21.88 -16.07
CA ILE A 192 8.98 21.87 -17.49
C ILE A 192 7.71 22.05 -18.31
N GLU A 193 7.63 23.12 -19.06
CA GLU A 193 6.51 23.41 -19.96
C GLU A 193 6.85 22.98 -21.39
N VAL A 194 6.10 22.02 -21.93
CA VAL A 194 6.28 21.52 -23.29
C VAL A 194 4.92 21.10 -23.87
N ASP A 195 4.73 21.34 -25.16
CA ASP A 195 3.52 20.87 -25.85
C ASP A 195 3.55 19.35 -26.03
N ALA A 196 2.42 18.66 -25.77
CA ALA A 196 2.30 17.22 -25.97
C ALA A 196 2.54 16.77 -27.42
N ALA A 197 2.42 17.68 -28.40
CA ALA A 197 2.74 17.42 -29.81
C ALA A 197 4.21 17.67 -30.17
N ASP A 198 5.04 18.12 -29.23
CA ASP A 198 6.45 18.41 -29.49
C ASP A 198 7.21 17.12 -29.93
N PRO A 199 7.85 17.12 -31.11
CA PRO A 199 8.56 15.94 -31.61
C PRO A 199 9.75 15.54 -30.72
N ARG A 200 10.28 16.44 -29.89
CA ARG A 200 11.35 16.14 -28.94
C ARG A 200 10.92 15.16 -27.86
N LEU A 201 9.59 15.10 -27.55
CA LEU A 201 9.04 14.08 -26.64
C LEU A 201 9.22 12.65 -27.16
N ASP A 202 8.96 12.42 -28.45
CA ASP A 202 9.15 11.09 -29.05
C ASP A 202 10.63 10.69 -29.06
N LYS A 203 11.52 11.65 -29.22
CA LYS A 203 12.96 11.43 -29.09
C LYS A 203 13.34 11.07 -27.65
N LEU A 204 12.83 11.78 -26.67
CA LEU A 204 13.09 11.52 -25.24
C LEU A 204 12.60 10.11 -24.84
N ILE A 205 11.36 9.76 -25.21
CA ILE A 205 10.81 8.42 -24.94
C ILE A 205 11.70 7.33 -25.53
N ARG A 206 12.19 7.51 -26.74
CA ARG A 206 13.10 6.55 -27.38
C ARG A 206 14.41 6.42 -26.60
N VAL A 207 15.03 7.54 -26.25
CA VAL A 207 16.28 7.55 -25.45
C VAL A 207 16.10 6.89 -24.09
N VAL A 208 14.96 7.12 -23.41
CA VAL A 208 14.65 6.43 -22.15
C VAL A 208 14.60 4.92 -22.36
N LYS A 209 13.86 4.45 -23.36
CA LYS A 209 13.73 3.02 -23.67
C LYS A 209 15.05 2.37 -24.04
N GLU A 210 15.87 3.03 -24.85
CA GLU A 210 17.20 2.55 -25.21
C GLU A 210 18.10 2.41 -23.98
N ARG A 211 18.10 3.41 -23.11
CA ARG A 211 18.92 3.38 -21.88
C ARG A 211 18.44 2.32 -20.90
N GLU A 212 17.12 2.16 -20.71
CA GLU A 212 16.60 1.09 -19.84
C GLU A 212 16.92 -0.30 -20.40
N PHE A 213 16.90 -0.47 -21.73
CA PHE A 213 17.38 -1.69 -22.37
C PHE A 213 18.86 -1.96 -22.06
N ASP A 214 19.67 -0.92 -21.96
CA ASP A 214 21.09 -0.98 -21.57
C ASP A 214 21.32 -1.12 -20.06
N GLY A 215 20.25 -1.28 -19.27
CA GLY A 215 20.31 -1.53 -17.83
C GLY A 215 20.20 -0.29 -16.93
N TRP A 216 19.84 0.88 -17.47
CA TRP A 216 19.51 2.05 -16.68
C TRP A 216 18.10 1.90 -16.06
N ALA A 217 17.86 2.58 -14.93
CA ALA A 217 16.55 2.67 -14.31
C ALA A 217 16.25 4.14 -13.98
N PHE A 218 15.12 4.66 -14.48
CA PHE A 218 14.70 6.04 -14.25
C PHE A 218 13.56 6.15 -13.25
N ASP A 219 12.93 5.04 -12.88
CA ASP A 219 11.80 4.98 -11.96
C ASP A 219 12.14 5.39 -10.51
N SER A 220 13.44 5.38 -10.18
CA SER A 220 13.98 5.86 -8.89
C SER A 220 15.08 6.92 -9.04
N ALA A 221 15.35 7.39 -10.26
CA ALA A 221 16.45 8.32 -10.58
C ALA A 221 15.93 9.65 -11.15
N GLU A 222 15.09 10.34 -10.38
CA GLU A 222 14.37 11.56 -10.79
C GLU A 222 15.30 12.65 -11.35
N ALA A 223 16.37 13.00 -10.64
CA ALA A 223 17.30 14.04 -11.08
C ALA A 223 18.00 13.65 -12.40
N SER A 224 18.30 12.39 -12.59
CA SER A 224 18.90 11.89 -13.83
C SER A 224 17.93 11.98 -15.00
N PHE A 225 16.66 11.68 -14.75
CA PHE A 225 15.60 11.83 -15.75
C PHE A 225 15.35 13.32 -16.07
N GLU A 226 15.22 14.18 -15.07
CA GLU A 226 15.06 15.62 -15.26
C GLU A 226 16.18 16.21 -16.13
N LEU A 227 17.44 15.88 -15.81
CA LEU A 227 18.59 16.33 -16.57
C LEU A 227 18.56 15.85 -18.01
N LEU A 228 18.17 14.58 -18.25
CA LEU A 228 18.00 14.00 -19.58
C LEU A 228 16.90 14.74 -20.36
N ALA A 229 15.76 15.02 -19.70
CA ALA A 229 14.65 15.73 -20.29
C ALA A 229 15.05 17.15 -20.70
N ARG A 230 15.62 17.94 -19.80
CA ARG A 230 16.06 19.30 -20.07
C ARG A 230 17.11 19.37 -21.17
N ARG A 231 18.06 18.41 -21.24
CA ARG A 231 19.03 18.32 -22.33
C ARG A 231 18.37 18.01 -23.67
N THR A 232 17.41 17.07 -23.68
CA THR A 232 16.71 16.70 -24.92
C THR A 232 15.84 17.83 -25.45
N LEU A 233 15.27 18.64 -24.53
CA LEU A 233 14.47 19.82 -24.86
C LEU A 233 15.33 21.06 -25.20
N GLY A 234 16.63 21.00 -24.99
CA GLY A 234 17.56 22.09 -25.32
C GLY A 234 17.64 23.19 -24.24
N GLU A 235 17.13 22.94 -23.03
CA GLU A 235 17.17 23.90 -21.91
C GLU A 235 18.52 23.94 -21.20
N VAL A 236 19.34 22.89 -21.34
CA VAL A 236 20.66 22.78 -20.70
C VAL A 236 21.74 22.63 -21.79
N PRO A 237 22.76 23.49 -21.82
CA PRO A 237 23.87 23.36 -22.76
C PRO A 237 24.65 22.06 -22.55
N VAL A 238 25.05 21.40 -23.64
CA VAL A 238 25.78 20.12 -23.63
C VAL A 238 27.25 20.28 -23.14
N SER A 239 27.70 21.48 -22.84
CA SER A 239 29.10 21.82 -22.61
C SER A 239 29.72 21.34 -21.29
N TYR A 240 29.00 20.61 -20.44
CA TYR A 240 29.49 20.16 -19.13
C TYR A 240 30.01 18.71 -19.11
N THR A 241 30.16 18.06 -20.23
CA THR A 241 30.48 16.63 -20.26
C THR A 241 31.97 16.31 -20.18
N HIS A 242 32.85 17.28 -20.04
CA HIS A 242 34.26 17.05 -19.90
C HIS A 242 34.84 17.72 -18.64
N LEU A 243 34.61 17.10 -17.47
CA LEU A 243 35.58 17.15 -16.40
C LEU A 243 36.58 16.01 -16.66
N THR A 244 37.70 16.33 -17.30
CA THR A 244 38.88 15.50 -17.26
C THR A 244 39.49 15.68 -15.89
N LEU A 245 39.46 14.66 -15.06
CA LEU A 245 40.29 14.55 -13.85
C LEU A 245 41.68 14.10 -14.24
#